data_f0343645b387e498b2fe59557109d0a8
#
_entry.id   f0343645b387e498b2fe59557109d0a8
#
_cell.length_a   1.000
_cell.length_b   1.000
_cell.length_c   1.000
_cell.angle_alpha   90.00
_cell.angle_beta   90.00
_cell.angle_gamma   90.00
#
_symmetry.space_group_name_H-M   'P 1'
#
loop_
_entity.id
_entity.type
_entity.pdbx_description
1 polymer ?
#
loop_
_entity_poly.entity_id
_entity_poly.type
_entity_poly.pdbx_seq_one_letter_code
_entity_poly.pdbx_strand_id
1 'polypeptide(L)'
;MKKELFELKRNMRIELCNITKITGYIVDNSRDCRLEFTKTFLNIPETEQFKYLDIFGKVLSGKPGKNMFQLDFLNKERAKYLNAIANTELKNDEVRQIFLEEIAESIDVSNKTYTLILIASGIYDIPKIATDGTDLYESEEVYRYMIGCLCPVGLSAAGLSYTPELADVQERTRDWVVSMPTQGFLYPAFTDRHSDLDHVWYYSKRPNNPDKGLITQTLWCKLPSTPEEQKIAFRESLNAVNGKVSLEQAKDLYHSLGRIKDIKSDSEDRRLKASEIENVLKNIGIDPEAAAESAKGCNIAEIDTENTVNTKRFEIGLPDAHVTVNADRTDLVSTRVIDGEEYILIKADGGICANGIILENRESEKDEEEDD
;
A
#
# COMPACT_ATOMS: atom_id res chain seq x y z
N MET A 1 5.38 -11.05 -6.17
CA MET A 1 4.26 -10.12 -5.83
C MET A 1 4.43 -8.70 -6.40
N LYS A 2 5.48 -7.94 -6.06
CA LYS A 2 5.67 -6.57 -6.56
C LYS A 2 6.04 -6.53 -8.05
N LYS A 3 6.78 -7.52 -8.51
CA LYS A 3 7.20 -7.66 -9.91
C LYS A 3 6.02 -7.98 -10.82
N GLU A 4 5.12 -8.84 -10.38
CA GLU A 4 3.93 -9.27 -11.12
C GLU A 4 2.91 -8.13 -11.27
N LEU A 5 2.62 -7.39 -10.20
CA LEU A 5 1.78 -6.18 -10.28
C LEU A 5 2.41 -5.13 -11.20
N PHE A 6 3.73 -4.99 -11.18
CA PHE A 6 4.45 -4.10 -12.08
C PHE A 6 4.37 -4.58 -13.54
N GLU A 7 4.45 -5.90 -13.78
CA GLU A 7 4.29 -6.50 -15.11
C GLU A 7 2.91 -6.18 -15.67
N LEU A 8 1.83 -6.45 -14.92
CA LEU A 8 0.47 -6.10 -15.34
C LEU A 8 0.29 -4.59 -15.54
N LYS A 9 0.86 -3.77 -14.67
CA LYS A 9 0.83 -2.31 -14.82
C LYS A 9 1.53 -1.84 -16.09
N ARG A 10 2.65 -2.48 -16.47
CA ARG A 10 3.35 -2.17 -17.74
C ARG A 10 2.46 -2.40 -18.94
N ASN A 11 1.54 -3.37 -18.86
CA ASN A 11 0.57 -3.69 -19.91
C ASN A 11 -0.61 -2.68 -19.95
N MET A 12 -0.68 -1.71 -19.02
CA MET A 12 -1.64 -0.59 -19.09
C MET A 12 -1.10 0.53 -19.99
N ARG A 13 -0.66 0.17 -21.19
CA ARG A 13 -0.26 1.06 -22.29
C ARG A 13 -0.94 0.57 -23.56
N ILE A 14 -1.27 1.49 -24.45
CA ILE A 14 -2.05 1.16 -25.67
C ILE A 14 -1.37 0.05 -26.48
N GLU A 15 -0.06 0.11 -26.64
CA GLU A 15 0.70 -0.83 -27.46
C GLU A 15 0.77 -2.26 -26.86
N LEU A 16 0.56 -2.37 -25.56
CA LEU A 16 0.65 -3.63 -24.81
C LEU A 16 -0.68 -4.01 -24.16
N CYS A 17 -1.74 -3.24 -24.45
CA CYS A 17 -3.00 -3.38 -23.78
C CYS A 17 -3.69 -4.71 -24.11
N ASN A 18 -4.04 -5.45 -23.08
CA ASN A 18 -4.74 -6.71 -23.15
C ASN A 18 -6.16 -6.64 -22.56
N ILE A 19 -6.69 -5.41 -22.35
CA ILE A 19 -8.08 -5.21 -21.96
C ILE A 19 -8.97 -5.46 -23.16
N THR A 20 -9.99 -6.30 -22.98
CA THR A 20 -10.94 -6.67 -24.03
C THR A 20 -12.23 -5.82 -23.94
N LYS A 21 -12.71 -5.63 -22.74
CA LYS A 21 -14.00 -4.98 -22.46
C LYS A 21 -13.95 -4.14 -21.21
N ILE A 22 -14.68 -3.03 -21.20
CA ILE A 22 -14.94 -2.25 -20.00
C ILE A 22 -16.43 -2.10 -19.79
N THR A 23 -16.84 -2.04 -18.53
CA THR A 23 -18.20 -1.69 -18.11
C THR A 23 -18.14 -0.64 -17.03
N GLY A 24 -19.05 0.31 -17.06
CA GLY A 24 -19.15 1.37 -16.06
C GLY A 24 -20.58 1.48 -15.55
N TYR A 25 -20.73 1.75 -14.27
CA TYR A 25 -21.98 1.90 -13.56
C TYR A 25 -21.87 3.10 -12.61
N ILE A 26 -22.61 4.18 -12.88
CA ILE A 26 -22.61 5.38 -12.05
C ILE A 26 -23.78 5.33 -11.08
N VAL A 27 -23.45 5.39 -9.80
CA VAL A 27 -24.44 5.46 -8.71
C VAL A 27 -24.35 6.80 -7.98
N ASP A 28 -25.48 7.28 -7.50
CA ASP A 28 -25.55 8.43 -6.60
C ASP A 28 -25.47 8.02 -5.11
N ASN A 29 -25.64 8.98 -4.21
CA ASN A 29 -25.62 8.76 -2.78
C ASN A 29 -26.83 7.96 -2.24
N SER A 30 -27.88 7.81 -3.04
CA SER A 30 -29.05 6.95 -2.76
C SER A 30 -28.89 5.55 -3.34
N ARG A 31 -27.75 5.27 -4.00
CA ARG A 31 -27.46 4.03 -4.74
C ARG A 31 -28.28 3.81 -5.99
N ASP A 32 -28.98 4.86 -6.46
CA ASP A 32 -29.70 4.80 -7.72
C ASP A 32 -28.70 4.82 -8.88
N CYS A 33 -28.91 3.92 -9.85
CA CYS A 33 -28.16 3.92 -11.10
C CYS A 33 -28.51 5.14 -11.93
N ARG A 34 -27.51 5.92 -12.31
CA ARG A 34 -27.63 7.09 -13.19
C ARG A 34 -27.17 6.81 -14.60
N LEU A 35 -26.25 5.89 -14.77
CA LEU A 35 -25.71 5.49 -16.06
C LEU A 35 -25.10 4.11 -15.98
N GLU A 36 -25.42 3.25 -16.95
CA GLU A 36 -24.70 2.01 -17.23
C GLU A 36 -24.20 2.06 -18.67
N PHE A 37 -22.97 1.58 -18.87
CA PHE A 37 -22.42 1.39 -20.22
C PHE A 37 -21.47 0.19 -20.26
N THR A 38 -21.38 -0.42 -21.45
CA THR A 38 -20.39 -1.46 -21.75
C THR A 38 -19.79 -1.16 -23.11
N LYS A 39 -18.45 -1.20 -23.19
CA LYS A 39 -17.70 -0.90 -24.43
C LYS A 39 -16.64 -1.97 -24.68
N THR A 40 -16.50 -2.38 -25.94
CA THR A 40 -15.29 -3.10 -26.38
C THR A 40 -14.11 -2.12 -26.37
N PHE A 41 -13.03 -2.45 -25.70
CA PHE A 41 -11.97 -1.48 -25.40
C PHE A 41 -11.34 -0.90 -26.65
N LEU A 42 -11.04 -1.74 -27.64
CA LEU A 42 -10.43 -1.31 -28.92
C LEU A 42 -11.33 -0.38 -29.76
N ASN A 43 -12.65 -0.35 -29.50
CA ASN A 43 -13.58 0.54 -30.22
C ASN A 43 -13.67 1.94 -29.57
N ILE A 44 -12.98 2.17 -28.47
CA ILE A 44 -12.94 3.46 -27.78
C ILE A 44 -11.90 4.36 -28.47
N PRO A 45 -12.15 5.66 -28.65
CA PRO A 45 -11.13 6.58 -29.16
C PRO A 45 -9.84 6.52 -28.33
N GLU A 46 -8.70 6.55 -28.99
CA GLU A 46 -7.37 6.40 -28.34
C GLU A 46 -7.17 7.41 -27.20
N THR A 47 -7.61 8.64 -27.37
CA THR A 47 -7.56 9.69 -26.34
C THR A 47 -8.33 9.35 -25.07
N GLU A 48 -9.44 8.59 -25.19
CA GLU A 48 -10.19 8.07 -24.05
C GLU A 48 -9.53 6.82 -23.47
N GLN A 49 -9.00 5.92 -24.34
CA GLN A 49 -8.31 4.70 -23.88
C GLN A 49 -7.21 5.03 -22.88
N PHE A 50 -6.37 6.05 -23.15
CA PHE A 50 -5.34 6.51 -22.22
C PHE A 50 -5.90 6.82 -20.83
N LYS A 51 -7.08 7.47 -20.75
CA LYS A 51 -7.70 7.84 -19.46
C LYS A 51 -8.18 6.61 -18.68
N TYR A 52 -8.76 5.64 -19.38
CA TYR A 52 -9.14 4.37 -18.74
C TYR A 52 -7.91 3.59 -18.26
N LEU A 53 -6.85 3.51 -19.07
CA LEU A 53 -5.61 2.82 -18.69
C LEU A 53 -4.93 3.49 -17.50
N ASP A 54 -4.96 4.81 -17.38
CA ASP A 54 -4.47 5.55 -16.22
C ASP A 54 -5.25 5.15 -14.93
N ILE A 55 -6.57 5.01 -15.04
CA ILE A 55 -7.44 4.59 -13.91
C ILE A 55 -7.08 3.17 -13.46
N PHE A 56 -7.01 2.20 -14.39
CA PHE A 56 -6.65 0.82 -14.07
C PHE A 56 -5.22 0.70 -13.57
N GLY A 57 -4.28 1.39 -14.22
CA GLY A 57 -2.87 1.48 -13.81
C GLY A 57 -2.70 2.04 -12.40
N LYS A 58 -3.63 2.90 -11.96
CA LYS A 58 -3.62 3.42 -10.58
C LYS A 58 -3.89 2.34 -9.56
N VAL A 59 -4.86 1.47 -9.77
CA VAL A 59 -5.14 0.32 -8.89
C VAL A 59 -3.91 -0.60 -8.82
N LEU A 60 -3.29 -0.92 -9.95
CA LEU A 60 -2.09 -1.76 -10.02
C LEU A 60 -0.82 -1.09 -9.47
N SER A 61 -0.85 0.20 -9.16
CA SER A 61 0.28 0.95 -8.59
C SER A 61 0.39 0.86 -7.08
N GLY A 62 -0.48 0.11 -6.43
CA GLY A 62 -0.45 -0.12 -4.99
C GLY A 62 0.86 -0.78 -4.54
N LYS A 63 1.24 -0.49 -3.30
CA LYS A 63 2.40 -1.13 -2.65
C LYS A 63 1.88 -2.20 -1.70
N PRO A 64 2.21 -3.49 -1.92
CA PRO A 64 1.87 -4.56 -1.01
C PRO A 64 2.27 -4.22 0.43
N GLY A 65 1.39 -4.51 1.39
CA GLY A 65 1.57 -4.19 2.80
C GLY A 65 1.29 -2.74 3.20
N LYS A 66 1.18 -1.81 2.23
CA LYS A 66 0.84 -0.40 2.52
C LYS A 66 -0.57 -0.04 2.10
N ASN A 67 -0.85 -0.11 0.82
CA ASN A 67 -2.13 0.26 0.24
C ASN A 67 -2.62 -0.73 -0.83
N MET A 68 -1.99 -1.90 -0.89
CA MET A 68 -2.38 -3.07 -1.66
C MET A 68 -2.36 -4.27 -0.74
N PHE A 69 -3.48 -4.96 -0.63
CA PHE A 69 -3.71 -6.08 0.28
C PHE A 69 -4.09 -7.31 -0.52
N GLN A 70 -3.46 -8.43 -0.21
CA GLN A 70 -3.92 -9.73 -0.67
C GLN A 70 -4.99 -10.22 0.29
N LEU A 71 -6.19 -10.48 -0.20
CA LEU A 71 -7.33 -10.87 0.60
C LEU A 71 -7.66 -12.33 0.40
N ASP A 72 -7.92 -13.03 1.51
CA ASP A 72 -8.41 -14.40 1.54
C ASP A 72 -9.93 -14.42 1.45
N PHE A 73 -10.49 -15.31 0.64
CA PHE A 73 -11.94 -15.55 0.63
C PHE A 73 -12.45 -16.18 1.93
N LEU A 74 -13.62 -15.75 2.37
CA LEU A 74 -14.34 -16.40 3.48
C LEU A 74 -14.84 -17.79 3.09
N ASN A 75 -15.17 -18.00 1.83
CA ASN A 75 -15.51 -19.29 1.27
C ASN A 75 -15.11 -19.42 -0.21
N LYS A 76 -14.94 -20.67 -0.67
CA LYS A 76 -14.52 -20.98 -2.04
C LYS A 76 -15.63 -20.78 -3.09
N GLU A 77 -16.88 -20.68 -2.70
CA GLU A 77 -18.00 -20.50 -3.64
C GLU A 77 -17.93 -19.11 -4.28
N ARG A 78 -17.53 -18.08 -3.49
CA ARG A 78 -17.35 -16.74 -4.05
C ARG A 78 -16.18 -16.67 -5.03
N ALA A 79 -15.08 -17.34 -4.74
CA ALA A 79 -13.95 -17.45 -5.68
C ALA A 79 -14.41 -18.06 -7.01
N LYS A 80 -15.19 -19.17 -6.97
CA LYS A 80 -15.74 -19.80 -8.18
C LYS A 80 -16.66 -18.84 -8.95
N TYR A 81 -17.53 -18.10 -8.24
CA TYR A 81 -18.42 -17.12 -8.86
C TYR A 81 -17.64 -16.01 -9.57
N LEU A 82 -16.66 -15.40 -8.90
CA LEU A 82 -15.84 -14.36 -9.52
C LEU A 82 -15.00 -14.90 -10.68
N ASN A 83 -14.49 -16.13 -10.58
CA ASN A 83 -13.76 -16.79 -11.68
C ASN A 83 -14.67 -17.04 -12.88
N ALA A 84 -15.92 -17.43 -12.67
CA ALA A 84 -16.89 -17.55 -13.75
C ALA A 84 -17.12 -16.20 -14.46
N ILE A 85 -17.25 -15.08 -13.71
CA ILE A 85 -17.37 -13.75 -14.28
C ILE A 85 -16.13 -13.36 -15.09
N ALA A 86 -14.92 -13.56 -14.53
CA ALA A 86 -13.67 -13.27 -15.22
C ALA A 86 -13.53 -14.04 -16.54
N ASN A 87 -13.89 -15.33 -16.52
CA ASN A 87 -13.83 -16.18 -17.71
C ASN A 87 -14.87 -15.82 -18.79
N THR A 88 -16.00 -15.20 -18.43
CA THR A 88 -16.96 -14.70 -19.42
C THR A 88 -16.52 -13.39 -20.07
N GLU A 89 -15.42 -12.78 -19.62
CA GLU A 89 -14.93 -11.49 -20.10
C GLU A 89 -16.02 -10.39 -20.09
N LEU A 90 -16.90 -10.41 -19.11
CA LEU A 90 -18.05 -9.50 -18.98
C LEU A 90 -19.02 -9.55 -20.19
N LYS A 91 -19.04 -10.67 -20.92
CA LYS A 91 -19.91 -10.83 -22.11
C LYS A 91 -21.35 -11.20 -21.76
N ASN A 92 -21.57 -11.83 -20.60
CA ASN A 92 -22.91 -12.16 -20.10
C ASN A 92 -23.54 -10.93 -19.43
N ASP A 93 -24.54 -10.34 -20.09
CA ASP A 93 -25.15 -9.08 -19.65
C ASP A 93 -25.87 -9.23 -18.30
N GLU A 94 -26.59 -10.31 -18.08
CA GLU A 94 -27.32 -10.56 -16.83
C GLU A 94 -26.38 -10.72 -15.63
N VAL A 95 -25.35 -11.57 -15.77
CA VAL A 95 -24.36 -11.80 -14.70
C VAL A 95 -23.56 -10.53 -14.41
N ARG A 96 -23.22 -9.77 -15.46
CA ARG A 96 -22.51 -8.50 -15.32
C ARG A 96 -23.35 -7.48 -14.56
N GLN A 97 -24.63 -7.35 -14.89
CA GLN A 97 -25.53 -6.41 -14.24
C GLN A 97 -25.71 -6.77 -12.76
N ILE A 98 -25.99 -8.04 -12.43
CA ILE A 98 -26.09 -8.51 -11.05
C ILE A 98 -24.82 -8.15 -10.26
N PHE A 99 -23.64 -8.38 -10.83
CA PHE A 99 -22.38 -8.09 -10.16
C PHE A 99 -22.16 -6.57 -9.92
N LEU A 100 -22.54 -5.73 -10.88
CA LEU A 100 -22.48 -4.27 -10.74
C LEU A 100 -23.43 -3.76 -9.64
N GLU A 101 -24.64 -4.31 -9.58
CA GLU A 101 -25.65 -4.01 -8.55
C GLU A 101 -25.16 -4.45 -7.16
N GLU A 102 -24.59 -5.66 -7.03
CA GLU A 102 -23.97 -6.11 -5.78
C GLU A 102 -22.87 -5.14 -5.29
N ILE A 103 -22.03 -4.64 -6.20
CA ILE A 103 -21.02 -3.65 -5.84
C ILE A 103 -21.70 -2.35 -5.39
N ALA A 104 -22.67 -1.87 -6.14
CA ALA A 104 -23.38 -0.61 -5.87
C ALA A 104 -24.07 -0.62 -4.49
N GLU A 105 -24.63 -1.76 -4.10
CA GLU A 105 -25.29 -1.94 -2.81
C GLU A 105 -24.31 -1.99 -1.65
N SER A 106 -23.11 -2.53 -1.86
CA SER A 106 -22.14 -2.80 -0.81
C SER A 106 -21.20 -1.63 -0.50
N ILE A 107 -20.85 -0.82 -1.52
CA ILE A 107 -19.82 0.22 -1.36
C ILE A 107 -20.26 1.39 -0.50
N ASP A 108 -19.28 2.07 0.12
CA ASP A 108 -19.52 3.32 0.84
C ASP A 108 -19.67 4.49 -0.14
N VAL A 109 -20.91 4.96 -0.32
CA VAL A 109 -21.26 6.14 -1.12
C VAL A 109 -21.44 7.41 -0.28
N SER A 110 -21.26 7.33 1.05
CA SER A 110 -21.34 8.47 1.95
C SER A 110 -20.34 9.55 1.56
N ASN A 111 -20.77 10.81 1.66
CA ASN A 111 -19.95 11.99 1.30
C ASN A 111 -19.51 12.06 -0.18
N LYS A 112 -20.16 11.33 -1.08
CA LYS A 112 -19.89 11.39 -2.53
C LYS A 112 -21.17 11.79 -3.26
N THR A 113 -21.07 12.63 -4.31
CA THR A 113 -22.23 12.97 -5.13
C THR A 113 -22.57 11.81 -6.06
N TYR A 114 -21.54 11.30 -6.76
CA TYR A 114 -21.63 10.11 -7.60
C TYR A 114 -20.37 9.27 -7.44
N THR A 115 -20.52 7.96 -7.69
CA THR A 115 -19.40 7.02 -7.78
C THR A 115 -19.50 6.26 -9.09
N LEU A 116 -18.46 6.28 -9.90
CA LEU A 116 -18.31 5.39 -11.04
C LEU A 116 -17.67 4.08 -10.57
N ILE A 117 -18.43 2.99 -10.66
CA ILE A 117 -17.93 1.62 -10.59
C ILE A 117 -17.48 1.28 -12.01
N LEU A 118 -16.18 1.09 -12.20
CA LEU A 118 -15.61 0.79 -13.51
C LEU A 118 -14.87 -0.56 -13.44
N ILE A 119 -15.27 -1.50 -14.30
CA ILE A 119 -14.66 -2.83 -14.36
C ILE A 119 -14.09 -3.04 -15.75
N ALA A 120 -12.84 -3.46 -15.82
CA ALA A 120 -12.20 -3.97 -17.03
C ALA A 120 -12.04 -5.49 -16.96
N SER A 121 -12.24 -6.16 -18.10
CA SER A 121 -11.81 -7.53 -18.33
C SER A 121 -10.61 -7.55 -19.27
N GLY A 122 -9.62 -8.37 -18.97
CA GLY A 122 -8.43 -8.53 -19.78
C GLY A 122 -8.00 -9.98 -19.90
N ILE A 123 -7.22 -10.25 -20.97
CA ILE A 123 -6.60 -11.53 -21.25
C ILE A 123 -5.12 -11.29 -21.45
N TYR A 124 -4.29 -11.87 -20.60
CA TYR A 124 -2.86 -11.74 -20.68
C TYR A 124 -2.22 -13.10 -20.92
N ASP A 125 -1.61 -13.25 -22.09
CA ASP A 125 -0.80 -14.43 -22.43
C ASP A 125 0.56 -14.27 -21.75
N ILE A 126 0.80 -15.05 -20.68
CA ILE A 126 2.01 -14.97 -19.88
C ILE A 126 3.15 -15.60 -20.71
N PRO A 127 4.17 -14.82 -21.11
CA PRO A 127 5.27 -15.38 -21.89
C PRO A 127 6.14 -16.31 -21.04
N LYS A 128 6.57 -17.44 -21.62
CA LYS A 128 7.61 -18.27 -21.02
C LYS A 128 8.93 -17.52 -20.99
N ILE A 129 9.60 -17.58 -19.86
CA ILE A 129 10.93 -17.00 -19.70
C ILE A 129 11.95 -18.14 -19.76
N ALA A 130 12.92 -18.04 -20.67
CA ALA A 130 14.04 -18.96 -20.72
C ALA A 130 14.96 -18.81 -19.50
N THR A 131 15.81 -19.79 -19.24
CA THR A 131 16.76 -19.80 -18.11
C THR A 131 17.75 -18.61 -18.14
N ASP A 132 17.97 -18.03 -19.31
CA ASP A 132 18.78 -16.82 -19.52
C ASP A 132 18.00 -15.50 -19.36
N GLY A 133 16.69 -15.57 -19.04
CA GLY A 133 15.83 -14.41 -18.85
C GLY A 133 15.24 -13.83 -20.15
N THR A 134 15.41 -14.49 -21.29
CA THR A 134 14.79 -14.08 -22.56
C THR A 134 13.35 -14.57 -22.65
N ASP A 135 12.44 -13.72 -23.16
CA ASP A 135 11.07 -14.12 -23.42
C ASP A 135 11.05 -15.14 -24.59
N LEU A 136 10.52 -16.32 -24.32
CA LEU A 136 10.18 -17.26 -25.37
C LEU A 136 8.83 -16.86 -25.96
N TYR A 137 8.67 -16.91 -27.28
CA TYR A 137 7.41 -16.55 -27.96
C TYR A 137 6.26 -17.55 -27.69
N GLU A 138 6.43 -18.45 -26.72
CA GLU A 138 5.42 -19.40 -26.29
C GLU A 138 4.72 -18.88 -25.03
N SER A 139 3.40 -19.05 -24.98
CA SER A 139 2.61 -18.75 -23.78
C SER A 139 2.78 -19.86 -22.74
N GLU A 140 2.99 -19.50 -21.48
CA GLU A 140 3.02 -20.43 -20.37
C GLU A 140 1.60 -20.69 -19.85
N GLU A 141 0.82 -19.62 -19.70
CA GLU A 141 -0.55 -19.65 -19.20
C GLU A 141 -1.33 -18.46 -19.76
N VAL A 142 -2.64 -18.63 -19.94
CA VAL A 142 -3.55 -17.54 -20.30
C VAL A 142 -4.23 -17.03 -19.03
N TYR A 143 -3.79 -15.88 -18.57
CA TYR A 143 -4.35 -15.20 -17.39
C TYR A 143 -5.54 -14.33 -17.79
N ARG A 144 -6.76 -14.74 -17.39
CA ARG A 144 -7.99 -13.95 -17.53
C ARG A 144 -8.30 -13.25 -16.23
N TYR A 145 -8.49 -11.94 -16.28
CA TYR A 145 -8.63 -11.13 -15.09
C TYR A 145 -9.70 -10.05 -15.20
N MET A 146 -10.13 -9.56 -14.04
CA MET A 146 -10.93 -8.35 -13.88
C MET A 146 -10.19 -7.34 -13.03
N ILE A 147 -10.23 -6.05 -13.42
CA ILE A 147 -9.83 -4.93 -12.58
C ILE A 147 -11.06 -4.10 -12.29
N GLY A 148 -11.43 -3.98 -11.01
CA GLY A 148 -12.50 -3.12 -10.54
C GLY A 148 -11.95 -1.84 -9.93
N CYS A 149 -12.57 -0.70 -10.23
CA CYS A 149 -12.19 0.63 -9.76
C CYS A 149 -13.41 1.38 -9.24
N LEU A 150 -13.29 1.98 -8.05
CA LEU A 150 -14.29 2.90 -7.51
C LEU A 150 -13.77 4.33 -7.63
N CYS A 151 -14.32 5.08 -8.56
CA CYS A 151 -13.89 6.43 -8.93
C CYS A 151 -14.93 7.45 -8.46
N PRO A 152 -14.58 8.37 -7.54
CA PRO A 152 -15.48 9.48 -7.21
C PRO A 152 -15.72 10.36 -8.43
N VAL A 153 -16.98 10.80 -8.62
CA VAL A 153 -17.35 11.75 -9.65
C VAL A 153 -17.86 13.02 -8.98
N GLY A 154 -17.24 14.13 -9.30
CA GLY A 154 -17.55 15.42 -8.68
C GLY A 154 -17.48 16.57 -9.68
N LEU A 155 -18.06 17.71 -9.31
CA LEU A 155 -17.95 18.92 -10.11
C LEU A 155 -16.49 19.42 -10.11
N SER A 156 -16.01 19.84 -11.29
CA SER A 156 -14.72 20.50 -11.42
C SER A 156 -14.65 21.77 -10.53
N ALA A 157 -13.45 22.25 -10.20
CA ALA A 157 -13.27 23.41 -9.35
C ALA A 157 -14.04 24.63 -9.89
N ALA A 158 -14.71 25.35 -9.00
CA ALA A 158 -15.29 26.65 -9.32
C ALA A 158 -14.19 27.67 -9.60
N GLY A 159 -14.48 28.71 -10.37
CA GLY A 159 -13.53 29.76 -10.67
C GLY A 159 -13.95 30.58 -11.87
N LEU A 160 -13.02 31.42 -12.32
CA LEU A 160 -13.15 32.15 -13.60
C LEU A 160 -12.39 31.41 -14.69
N SER A 161 -12.91 31.44 -15.91
CA SER A 161 -12.23 30.97 -17.12
C SER A 161 -12.11 32.09 -18.13
N TYR A 162 -10.96 32.17 -18.79
CA TYR A 162 -10.74 33.05 -19.93
C TYR A 162 -11.18 32.33 -21.21
N THR A 163 -12.07 32.96 -21.98
CA THR A 163 -12.54 32.47 -23.27
C THR A 163 -11.94 33.32 -24.37
N PRO A 164 -10.87 32.85 -25.07
CA PRO A 164 -10.15 33.63 -26.09
C PRO A 164 -11.08 34.17 -27.18
N GLU A 165 -12.07 33.40 -27.62
CA GLU A 165 -13.03 33.73 -28.69
C GLU A 165 -13.90 34.93 -28.32
N LEU A 166 -14.18 35.12 -27.03
CA LEU A 166 -14.99 36.24 -26.53
C LEU A 166 -14.13 37.37 -25.95
N ALA A 167 -12.81 37.16 -25.83
CA ALA A 167 -11.88 38.04 -25.16
C ALA A 167 -12.37 38.51 -23.77
N ASP A 168 -13.01 37.60 -23.04
CA ASP A 168 -13.70 37.86 -21.76
C ASP A 168 -13.35 36.82 -20.69
N VAL A 169 -13.50 37.23 -19.43
CA VAL A 169 -13.33 36.38 -18.26
C VAL A 169 -14.70 36.20 -17.60
N GLN A 170 -15.18 34.97 -17.61
CA GLN A 170 -16.52 34.59 -17.14
C GLN A 170 -16.45 33.53 -16.07
N GLU A 171 -17.59 33.27 -15.39
CA GLU A 171 -17.72 32.13 -14.51
C GLU A 171 -17.46 30.83 -15.31
N ARG A 172 -16.58 29.98 -14.77
CA ARG A 172 -16.24 28.69 -15.37
C ARG A 172 -17.45 27.76 -15.35
N THR A 173 -17.84 27.26 -16.51
CA THR A 173 -18.75 26.12 -16.60
C THR A 173 -18.11 24.91 -15.92
N ARG A 174 -18.82 24.33 -14.97
CA ARG A 174 -18.33 23.19 -14.18
C ARG A 174 -18.81 21.89 -14.80
N ASP A 175 -17.85 21.02 -15.13
CA ASP A 175 -18.09 19.68 -15.64
C ASP A 175 -18.08 18.66 -14.51
N TRP A 176 -18.82 17.56 -14.69
CA TRP A 176 -18.69 16.39 -13.85
C TRP A 176 -17.46 15.60 -14.25
N VAL A 177 -16.50 15.49 -13.35
CA VAL A 177 -15.20 14.88 -13.62
C VAL A 177 -15.03 13.60 -12.82
N VAL A 178 -14.65 12.53 -13.51
CA VAL A 178 -14.25 11.27 -12.90
C VAL A 178 -12.84 11.41 -12.33
N SER A 179 -12.72 11.23 -11.03
CA SER A 179 -11.44 11.26 -10.34
C SER A 179 -10.75 9.90 -10.38
N MET A 180 -9.44 9.87 -10.08
CA MET A 180 -8.69 8.63 -9.91
C MET A 180 -9.31 7.75 -8.82
N PRO A 181 -9.23 6.41 -8.95
CA PRO A 181 -9.87 5.48 -8.03
C PRO A 181 -9.37 5.67 -6.59
N THR A 182 -10.29 5.60 -5.66
CA THR A 182 -10.02 5.57 -4.22
C THR A 182 -9.90 4.16 -3.69
N GLN A 183 -10.59 3.21 -4.30
CA GLN A 183 -10.62 1.79 -4.01
C GLN A 183 -10.58 1.02 -5.33
N GLY A 184 -10.14 -0.23 -5.28
CA GLY A 184 -10.18 -1.10 -6.44
C GLY A 184 -9.71 -2.52 -6.10
N PHE A 185 -9.88 -3.43 -7.05
CA PHE A 185 -9.45 -4.82 -6.89
C PHE A 185 -8.95 -5.40 -8.22
N LEU A 186 -8.14 -6.43 -8.12
CA LEU A 186 -7.73 -7.29 -9.24
C LEU A 186 -8.07 -8.73 -8.87
N TYR A 187 -8.82 -9.43 -9.71
CA TYR A 187 -9.14 -10.85 -9.55
C TYR A 187 -9.06 -11.60 -10.87
N PRO A 188 -8.50 -12.82 -10.88
CA PRO A 188 -7.74 -13.48 -9.83
C PRO A 188 -6.50 -12.67 -9.41
N ALA A 189 -5.94 -12.95 -8.22
CA ALA A 189 -4.64 -12.42 -7.90
C ALA A 189 -3.59 -12.96 -8.88
N PHE A 190 -2.54 -12.19 -9.16
CA PHE A 190 -1.45 -12.59 -10.01
C PHE A 190 -0.20 -12.78 -9.15
N THR A 191 0.18 -14.05 -8.94
CA THR A 191 1.23 -14.44 -8.01
C THR A 191 2.12 -15.48 -8.71
N ASP A 192 3.44 -15.36 -8.59
CA ASP A 192 4.42 -16.23 -9.27
C ASP A 192 4.18 -16.40 -10.77
N ARG A 193 3.64 -15.36 -11.42
CA ARG A 193 3.26 -15.38 -12.83
C ARG A 193 2.18 -16.41 -13.17
N HIS A 194 1.33 -16.77 -12.20
CA HIS A 194 0.19 -17.66 -12.36
C HIS A 194 -1.09 -17.01 -11.87
N SER A 195 -2.23 -17.53 -12.35
CA SER A 195 -3.56 -17.17 -11.85
C SER A 195 -3.77 -17.72 -10.45
N ASP A 196 -3.82 -16.86 -9.44
CA ASP A 196 -4.14 -17.24 -8.08
C ASP A 196 -5.65 -17.03 -7.80
N LEU A 197 -6.41 -18.12 -7.94
CA LEU A 197 -7.87 -18.11 -7.79
C LEU A 197 -8.34 -18.02 -6.34
N ASP A 198 -7.47 -18.28 -5.38
CA ASP A 198 -7.80 -18.30 -3.94
C ASP A 198 -7.68 -16.91 -3.31
N HIS A 199 -7.13 -15.91 -4.03
CA HIS A 199 -6.91 -14.57 -3.50
C HIS A 199 -7.38 -13.45 -4.44
N VAL A 200 -7.63 -12.28 -3.83
CA VAL A 200 -7.94 -11.02 -4.51
C VAL A 200 -6.91 -9.99 -4.11
N TRP A 201 -6.38 -9.21 -5.05
CA TRP A 201 -5.67 -7.99 -4.74
C TRP A 201 -6.65 -6.84 -4.56
N TYR A 202 -6.58 -6.17 -3.41
CA TYR A 202 -7.40 -5.02 -3.08
C TYR A 202 -6.53 -3.78 -2.88
N TYR A 203 -6.87 -2.71 -3.57
CA TYR A 203 -6.22 -1.40 -3.50
C TYR A 203 -7.07 -0.42 -2.72
N SER A 204 -6.45 0.34 -1.81
CA SER A 204 -7.07 1.49 -1.15
C SER A 204 -6.14 2.69 -1.15
N LYS A 205 -6.65 3.85 -1.62
CA LYS A 205 -5.94 5.13 -1.50
C LYS A 205 -5.78 5.55 -0.04
N ARG A 206 -6.70 5.13 0.83
CA ARG A 206 -6.71 5.36 2.28
C ARG A 206 -6.67 4.02 3.01
N PRO A 207 -5.51 3.40 3.15
CA PRO A 207 -5.39 2.03 3.65
C PRO A 207 -5.91 1.85 5.09
N ASN A 208 -5.93 2.90 5.90
CA ASN A 208 -6.50 2.86 7.25
C ASN A 208 -8.03 3.01 7.28
N ASN A 209 -8.65 3.26 6.12
CA ASN A 209 -10.10 3.30 5.95
C ASN A 209 -10.52 2.56 4.68
N PRO A 210 -10.37 1.21 4.64
CA PRO A 210 -10.79 0.39 3.51
C PRO A 210 -12.30 0.39 3.38
N ASP A 211 -12.81 0.16 2.17
CA ASP A 211 -14.24 -0.04 1.93
C ASP A 211 -14.65 -1.42 2.44
N LYS A 212 -15.24 -1.45 3.64
CA LYS A 212 -15.63 -2.69 4.30
C LYS A 212 -16.71 -3.44 3.53
N GLY A 213 -17.67 -2.70 2.96
CA GLY A 213 -18.75 -3.29 2.19
C GLY A 213 -18.24 -4.01 0.94
N LEU A 214 -17.40 -3.35 0.14
CA LEU A 214 -16.76 -3.98 -1.02
C LEU A 214 -16.01 -5.27 -0.64
N ILE A 215 -15.24 -5.23 0.46
CA ILE A 215 -14.44 -6.39 0.88
C ILE A 215 -15.33 -7.53 1.37
N THR A 216 -16.27 -7.25 2.29
CA THR A 216 -17.00 -8.34 3.00
C THR A 216 -18.27 -8.77 2.31
N GLN A 217 -18.96 -7.86 1.59
CA GLN A 217 -20.27 -8.16 0.98
C GLN A 217 -20.14 -8.47 -0.51
N THR A 218 -19.29 -7.75 -1.26
CA THR A 218 -19.07 -8.05 -2.68
C THR A 218 -18.00 -9.13 -2.88
N LEU A 219 -16.80 -8.95 -2.34
CA LEU A 219 -15.71 -9.89 -2.55
C LEU A 219 -15.78 -11.11 -1.63
N TRP A 220 -16.53 -11.04 -0.52
CA TRP A 220 -16.63 -12.07 0.51
C TRP A 220 -15.26 -12.48 1.04
N CYS A 221 -14.44 -11.47 1.28
CA CYS A 221 -13.10 -11.65 1.82
C CYS A 221 -13.03 -11.23 3.30
N LYS A 222 -12.00 -11.73 3.98
CA LYS A 222 -11.65 -11.25 5.31
C LYS A 222 -11.18 -9.80 5.23
N LEU A 223 -11.57 -8.99 6.22
CA LEU A 223 -11.02 -7.65 6.35
C LEU A 223 -9.53 -7.75 6.70
N PRO A 224 -8.66 -7.10 5.94
CA PRO A 224 -7.25 -7.04 6.28
C PRO A 224 -7.06 -6.12 7.49
N SER A 225 -6.10 -6.44 8.34
CA SER A 225 -5.63 -5.49 9.35
C SER A 225 -5.01 -4.28 8.65
N THR A 226 -5.44 -3.10 9.05
CA THR A 226 -4.93 -1.85 8.48
C THR A 226 -3.46 -1.63 8.86
N PRO A 227 -2.68 -0.85 8.11
CA PRO A 227 -1.30 -0.52 8.47
C PRO A 227 -1.17 0.09 9.87
N GLU A 228 -2.15 0.89 10.29
CA GLU A 228 -2.15 1.51 11.63
C GLU A 228 -2.42 0.48 12.73
N GLU A 229 -3.41 -0.39 12.54
CA GLU A 229 -3.67 -1.50 13.48
C GLU A 229 -2.45 -2.41 13.61
N GLN A 230 -1.76 -2.71 12.51
CA GLN A 230 -0.54 -3.52 12.53
C GLN A 230 0.60 -2.83 13.28
N LYS A 231 0.79 -1.51 13.10
CA LYS A 231 1.78 -0.72 13.86
C LYS A 231 1.47 -0.69 15.36
N ILE A 232 0.20 -0.51 15.71
CA ILE A 232 -0.25 -0.53 17.10
C ILE A 232 0.03 -1.91 17.70
N ALA A 233 -0.41 -2.99 17.04
CA ALA A 233 -0.16 -4.36 17.51
C ALA A 233 1.32 -4.70 17.63
N PHE A 234 2.16 -4.21 16.68
CA PHE A 234 3.60 -4.38 16.78
C PHE A 234 4.17 -3.64 18.01
N ARG A 235 3.76 -2.40 18.27
CA ARG A 235 4.18 -1.65 19.47
C ARG A 235 3.71 -2.33 20.75
N GLU A 236 2.46 -2.79 20.77
CA GLU A 236 1.89 -3.54 21.91
C GLU A 236 2.64 -4.85 22.16
N SER A 237 3.08 -5.53 21.10
CA SER A 237 3.89 -6.75 21.25
C SER A 237 5.23 -6.48 21.97
N LEU A 238 5.74 -5.25 21.94
CA LEU A 238 6.97 -4.87 22.62
C LEU A 238 6.74 -4.42 24.08
N ASN A 239 5.50 -4.37 24.58
CA ASN A 239 5.18 -3.91 25.93
C ASN A 239 5.87 -4.71 27.03
N ALA A 240 6.06 -6.02 26.85
CA ALA A 240 6.74 -6.88 27.82
C ALA A 240 8.22 -6.53 28.04
N VAL A 241 8.83 -5.84 27.07
CA VAL A 241 10.25 -5.41 27.10
C VAL A 241 10.41 -3.90 27.35
N ASN A 242 9.29 -3.15 27.42
CA ASN A 242 9.33 -1.72 27.70
C ASN A 242 10.02 -1.40 29.03
N GLY A 243 10.93 -0.42 29.04
CA GLY A 243 11.71 -0.02 30.21
C GLY A 243 12.83 -1.01 30.60
N LYS A 244 13.00 -2.11 29.82
CA LYS A 244 14.04 -3.13 30.05
C LYS A 244 15.10 -3.15 28.93
N VAL A 245 15.01 -2.23 27.98
CA VAL A 245 15.84 -2.19 26.77
C VAL A 245 16.72 -0.95 26.83
N SER A 246 18.03 -1.10 26.67
CA SER A 246 18.96 0.00 26.50
C SER A 246 18.83 0.64 25.10
N LEU A 247 19.39 1.86 24.93
CA LEU A 247 19.42 2.51 23.61
C LEU A 247 20.15 1.64 22.57
N GLU A 248 21.25 0.97 22.95
CA GLU A 248 22.01 0.10 22.05
C GLU A 248 21.18 -1.12 21.63
N GLN A 249 20.48 -1.77 22.57
CA GLN A 249 19.56 -2.86 22.23
C GLN A 249 18.39 -2.38 21.32
N ALA A 250 17.88 -1.17 21.55
CA ALA A 250 16.86 -0.58 20.66
C ALA A 250 17.40 -0.34 19.25
N LYS A 251 18.66 0.10 19.09
CA LYS A 251 19.31 0.21 17.78
C LYS A 251 19.49 -1.15 17.12
N ASP A 252 19.93 -2.17 17.87
CA ASP A 252 20.11 -3.53 17.37
C ASP A 252 18.78 -4.15 16.93
N LEU A 253 17.70 -3.91 17.68
CA LEU A 253 16.33 -4.29 17.29
C LEU A 253 15.94 -3.62 15.98
N TYR A 254 16.12 -2.31 15.90
CA TYR A 254 15.82 -1.53 14.72
C TYR A 254 16.55 -2.05 13.46
N HIS A 255 17.87 -2.28 13.56
CA HIS A 255 18.67 -2.79 12.45
C HIS A 255 18.31 -4.23 12.08
N SER A 256 17.99 -5.08 13.06
CA SER A 256 17.57 -6.47 12.82
C SER A 256 16.23 -6.53 12.07
N LEU A 257 15.25 -5.72 12.49
CA LEU A 257 13.98 -5.60 11.79
C LEU A 257 14.12 -4.99 10.39
N GLY A 258 15.04 -4.03 10.23
CA GLY A 258 15.39 -3.48 8.92
C GLY A 258 15.92 -4.53 7.95
N ARG A 259 16.84 -5.39 8.39
CA ARG A 259 17.37 -6.51 7.58
C ARG A 259 16.29 -7.53 7.24
N ILE A 260 15.41 -7.89 8.18
CA ILE A 260 14.29 -8.80 7.91
C ILE A 260 13.37 -8.19 6.85
N LYS A 261 13.05 -6.91 6.97
CA LYS A 261 12.24 -6.18 6.00
C LYS A 261 12.87 -6.20 4.61
N ASP A 262 14.18 -5.95 4.49
CA ASP A 262 14.88 -5.96 3.20
C ASP A 262 14.88 -7.37 2.58
N ILE A 263 15.15 -8.41 3.36
CA ILE A 263 15.10 -9.82 2.90
C ILE A 263 13.68 -10.18 2.44
N LYS A 264 12.66 -9.80 3.22
CA LYS A 264 11.26 -10.13 2.94
C LYS A 264 10.61 -9.21 1.91
N SER A 265 11.20 -8.07 1.55
CA SER A 265 10.60 -7.10 0.62
C SER A 265 10.31 -7.68 -0.76
N ASP A 266 11.14 -8.61 -1.21
CA ASP A 266 11.05 -9.29 -2.50
C ASP A 266 10.52 -10.73 -2.39
N SER A 267 10.26 -11.22 -1.16
CA SER A 267 9.70 -12.55 -0.93
C SER A 267 8.17 -12.53 -0.94
N GLU A 268 7.56 -13.70 -1.16
CA GLU A 268 6.12 -13.88 -1.07
C GLU A 268 5.63 -13.75 0.38
N ASP A 269 6.40 -14.27 1.33
CA ASP A 269 6.11 -14.19 2.76
C ASP A 269 6.72 -12.91 3.36
N ARG A 270 6.01 -11.80 3.19
CA ARG A 270 6.37 -10.49 3.75
C ARG A 270 5.98 -10.33 5.21
N ARG A 271 5.27 -11.28 5.76
CA ARG A 271 4.67 -11.20 7.09
C ARG A 271 5.70 -11.60 8.15
N LEU A 272 5.77 -10.81 9.21
CA LEU A 272 6.58 -11.08 10.38
C LEU A 272 5.77 -11.98 11.32
N LYS A 273 6.29 -13.17 11.61
CA LYS A 273 5.65 -14.13 12.53
C LYS A 273 6.05 -13.86 13.97
N ALA A 274 5.21 -14.22 14.92
CA ALA A 274 5.50 -14.07 16.34
C ALA A 274 6.85 -14.72 16.74
N SER A 275 7.16 -15.91 16.19
CA SER A 275 8.45 -16.58 16.41
C SER A 275 9.66 -15.81 15.90
N GLU A 276 9.50 -15.00 14.85
CA GLU A 276 10.59 -14.16 14.33
C GLU A 276 10.81 -12.96 15.24
N ILE A 277 9.75 -12.35 15.79
CA ILE A 277 9.84 -11.29 16.81
C ILE A 277 10.60 -11.82 18.03
N GLU A 278 10.17 -13.00 18.54
CA GLU A 278 10.82 -13.64 19.67
C GLU A 278 12.33 -13.88 19.45
N ASN A 279 12.69 -14.40 18.28
CA ASN A 279 14.09 -14.65 17.91
C ASN A 279 14.90 -13.36 17.83
N VAL A 280 14.34 -12.29 17.25
CA VAL A 280 15.03 -10.99 17.19
C VAL A 280 15.28 -10.45 18.58
N LEU A 281 14.28 -10.49 19.48
CA LEU A 281 14.41 -10.02 20.86
C LEU A 281 15.48 -10.83 21.64
N LYS A 282 15.50 -12.15 21.50
CA LYS A 282 16.54 -13.00 22.11
C LYS A 282 17.94 -12.67 21.59
N ASN A 283 18.06 -12.44 20.28
CA ASN A 283 19.36 -12.14 19.65
C ASN A 283 19.97 -10.81 20.12
N ILE A 284 19.16 -9.85 20.54
CA ILE A 284 19.63 -8.57 21.12
C ILE A 284 19.81 -8.64 22.63
N GLY A 285 19.70 -9.83 23.23
CA GLY A 285 19.97 -10.05 24.65
C GLY A 285 18.80 -9.80 25.60
N ILE A 286 17.57 -9.80 25.08
CA ILE A 286 16.37 -9.75 25.92
C ILE A 286 16.11 -11.13 26.55
N ASP A 287 15.69 -11.09 27.81
CA ASP A 287 15.31 -12.31 28.55
C ASP A 287 14.33 -13.19 27.76
N PRO A 288 14.55 -14.51 27.66
CA PRO A 288 13.75 -15.40 26.86
C PRO A 288 12.25 -15.42 27.24
N GLU A 289 11.91 -15.24 28.53
CA GLU A 289 10.52 -15.20 28.98
C GLU A 289 9.83 -13.90 28.51
N ALA A 290 10.49 -12.76 28.66
CA ALA A 290 10.02 -11.47 28.19
C ALA A 290 9.88 -11.45 26.65
N ALA A 291 10.82 -12.06 25.92
CA ALA A 291 10.75 -12.19 24.47
C ALA A 291 9.55 -13.04 24.01
N ALA A 292 9.30 -14.17 24.70
CA ALA A 292 8.17 -15.03 24.41
C ALA A 292 6.83 -14.36 24.77
N GLU A 293 6.77 -13.58 25.86
CA GLU A 293 5.60 -12.81 26.24
C GLU A 293 5.31 -11.70 25.21
N SER A 294 6.33 -10.97 24.74
CA SER A 294 6.22 -10.00 23.65
C SER A 294 5.66 -10.63 22.38
N ALA A 295 6.14 -11.80 21.99
CA ALA A 295 5.65 -12.50 20.80
C ALA A 295 4.17 -12.94 20.95
N LYS A 296 3.74 -13.33 22.14
CA LYS A 296 2.34 -13.70 22.45
C LYS A 296 1.41 -12.50 22.55
N GLY A 297 1.92 -11.34 22.96
CA GLY A 297 1.16 -10.09 23.08
C GLY A 297 0.70 -9.49 21.75
N CYS A 298 1.19 -10.02 20.61
CA CYS A 298 0.75 -9.61 19.30
C CYS A 298 -0.65 -10.15 19.00
N ASN A 299 -1.67 -9.28 19.09
CA ASN A 299 -3.06 -9.63 18.79
C ASN A 299 -3.34 -9.87 17.30
N ILE A 300 -2.40 -9.53 16.43
CA ILE A 300 -2.43 -9.79 14.99
C ILE A 300 -1.47 -10.93 14.70
N ALA A 301 -1.98 -12.04 14.18
CA ALA A 301 -1.20 -13.25 13.93
C ALA A 301 0.00 -13.00 12.98
N GLU A 302 -0.10 -12.01 12.11
CA GLU A 302 0.88 -11.69 11.09
C GLU A 302 0.92 -10.17 10.84
N ILE A 303 2.09 -9.58 10.96
CA ILE A 303 2.35 -8.16 10.69
C ILE A 303 3.18 -8.04 9.42
N ASP A 304 2.74 -7.26 8.43
CA ASP A 304 3.57 -6.95 7.26
C ASP A 304 4.83 -6.18 7.73
N THR A 305 5.99 -6.60 7.28
CA THR A 305 7.29 -5.99 7.65
C THR A 305 7.36 -4.50 7.31
N GLU A 306 6.57 -4.03 6.33
CA GLU A 306 6.45 -2.61 6.01
C GLU A 306 5.81 -1.79 7.15
N ASN A 307 5.07 -2.43 8.04
CA ASN A 307 4.34 -1.80 9.14
C ASN A 307 5.05 -1.96 10.50
N THR A 308 6.32 -2.37 10.53
CA THR A 308 7.13 -2.48 11.74
C THR A 308 7.93 -1.20 12.01
N VAL A 309 9.10 -1.07 11.43
CA VAL A 309 10.03 0.04 11.64
C VAL A 309 10.18 0.92 10.40
N ASN A 310 10.50 2.19 10.64
CA ASN A 310 10.83 3.13 9.58
C ASN A 310 12.31 2.96 9.20
N THR A 311 12.61 2.20 8.14
CA THR A 311 14.01 1.91 7.71
C THR A 311 14.78 3.12 7.18
N LYS A 312 14.21 4.31 7.17
CA LYS A 312 14.90 5.54 6.72
C LYS A 312 15.33 6.43 7.87
N ARG A 313 14.66 6.33 9.02
CA ARG A 313 14.88 7.22 10.16
C ARG A 313 14.77 6.43 11.47
N PHE A 314 15.73 6.65 12.37
CA PHE A 314 15.66 6.22 13.74
C PHE A 314 15.18 7.40 14.60
N GLU A 315 14.14 7.18 15.38
CA GLU A 315 13.43 8.24 16.12
C GLU A 315 13.49 7.94 17.63
N ILE A 316 13.86 8.95 18.41
CA ILE A 316 13.88 8.90 19.88
C ILE A 316 12.93 10.00 20.37
N GLY A 317 11.90 9.61 21.10
CA GLY A 317 10.93 10.53 21.70
C GLY A 317 11.28 10.83 23.16
N LEU A 318 11.30 12.10 23.52
CA LEU A 318 11.31 12.64 24.88
C LEU A 318 10.01 13.40 25.11
N PRO A 319 9.59 13.66 26.38
CA PRO A 319 8.36 14.40 26.64
C PRO A 319 8.26 15.73 25.88
N ASP A 320 9.36 16.50 25.86
CA ASP A 320 9.41 17.84 25.28
C ASP A 320 10.39 17.97 24.10
N ALA A 321 10.96 16.85 23.62
CA ALA A 321 11.91 16.86 22.52
C ALA A 321 11.78 15.60 21.64
N HIS A 322 12.14 15.74 20.37
CA HIS A 322 12.17 14.63 19.43
C HIS A 322 13.48 14.64 18.66
N VAL A 323 14.21 13.52 18.70
CA VAL A 323 15.46 13.34 18.00
C VAL A 323 15.24 12.37 16.84
N THR A 324 15.60 12.79 15.64
CA THR A 324 15.51 11.97 14.43
C THR A 324 16.88 11.95 13.75
N VAL A 325 17.41 10.75 13.54
CA VAL A 325 18.65 10.54 12.79
C VAL A 325 18.43 9.64 11.59
N ASN A 326 19.27 9.74 10.57
CA ASN A 326 19.22 8.81 9.44
C ASN A 326 19.50 7.39 9.94
N ALA A 327 18.88 6.40 9.29
CA ALA A 327 18.95 5.00 9.68
C ALA A 327 20.39 4.43 9.69
N ASP A 328 21.23 4.90 8.77
CA ASP A 328 22.63 4.53 8.62
C ASP A 328 23.58 5.29 9.57
N ARG A 329 23.05 6.26 10.32
CA ARG A 329 23.81 7.11 11.24
C ARG A 329 23.31 7.04 12.68
N THR A 330 22.85 5.87 13.13
CA THR A 330 22.48 5.64 14.54
C THR A 330 23.69 5.71 15.46
N ASP A 331 24.91 5.62 14.92
CA ASP A 331 26.19 5.86 15.60
C ASP A 331 26.32 7.26 16.20
N LEU A 332 25.59 8.25 15.65
CA LEU A 332 25.63 9.63 16.14
C LEU A 332 24.95 9.83 17.50
N VAL A 333 24.11 8.89 17.92
CA VAL A 333 23.32 9.04 19.16
C VAL A 333 23.80 8.03 20.20
N SER A 334 24.03 8.49 21.43
CA SER A 334 24.37 7.66 22.57
C SER A 334 23.70 8.18 23.84
N THR A 335 23.67 7.38 24.89
CA THR A 335 23.26 7.81 26.24
C THR A 335 24.45 7.83 27.18
N ARG A 336 24.48 8.79 28.11
CA ARG A 336 25.47 8.88 29.17
C ARG A 336 24.81 9.43 30.42
N VAL A 337 25.19 8.90 31.58
CA VAL A 337 24.87 9.47 32.88
C VAL A 337 25.94 10.49 33.27
N ILE A 338 25.57 11.73 33.50
CA ILE A 338 26.45 12.83 33.91
C ILE A 338 25.78 13.42 35.16
N ASP A 339 26.55 13.48 36.26
CA ASP A 339 26.10 14.01 37.57
C ASP A 339 24.79 13.36 38.09
N GLY A 340 24.54 12.10 37.74
CA GLY A 340 23.37 11.33 38.16
C GLY A 340 22.12 11.52 37.27
N GLU A 341 22.20 12.34 36.22
CA GLU A 341 21.16 12.53 35.24
C GLU A 341 21.50 11.83 33.92
N GLU A 342 20.49 11.24 33.26
CA GLU A 342 20.67 10.57 31.98
C GLU A 342 20.52 11.57 30.82
N TYR A 343 21.54 11.60 29.95
CA TYR A 343 21.60 12.47 28.78
C TYR A 343 21.58 11.67 27.49
N ILE A 344 20.91 12.20 26.47
CA ILE A 344 21.07 11.78 25.08
C ILE A 344 22.09 12.71 24.44
N LEU A 345 23.22 12.12 24.02
CA LEU A 345 24.29 12.81 23.33
C LEU A 345 24.19 12.59 21.83
N ILE A 346 24.30 13.67 21.07
CA ILE A 346 24.32 13.64 19.61
C ILE A 346 25.67 14.14 19.14
N LYS A 347 26.42 13.29 18.45
CA LYS A 347 27.73 13.66 17.89
C LYS A 347 27.50 14.65 16.74
N ALA A 348 28.10 15.83 16.84
CA ALA A 348 28.01 16.89 15.85
C ALA A 348 29.10 16.76 14.78
N ASP A 349 28.93 15.82 13.85
CA ASP A 349 29.81 15.69 12.71
C ASP A 349 29.47 16.77 11.67
N GLY A 350 30.36 17.73 11.42
CA GLY A 350 30.18 18.75 10.38
C GLY A 350 29.54 20.08 10.82
N GLY A 351 29.46 20.30 12.13
CA GLY A 351 28.98 21.57 12.69
C GLY A 351 27.53 21.55 13.16
N ILE A 352 27.14 22.54 13.91
CA ILE A 352 25.81 22.70 14.50
C ILE A 352 25.15 23.93 13.87
N CYS A 353 23.88 23.78 13.48
CA CYS A 353 23.06 24.89 12.99
C CYS A 353 21.79 24.97 13.83
N ALA A 354 21.49 26.13 14.40
CA ALA A 354 20.30 26.41 15.15
C ALA A 354 19.47 27.50 14.45
N ASN A 355 18.25 27.19 14.00
CA ASN A 355 17.36 28.10 13.30
C ASN A 355 18.02 28.83 12.07
N GLY A 356 18.89 28.13 11.36
CA GLY A 356 19.63 28.68 10.21
C GLY A 356 20.93 29.40 10.57
N ILE A 357 21.29 29.51 11.86
CA ILE A 357 22.53 30.11 12.36
C ILE A 357 23.53 29.00 12.59
N ILE A 358 24.69 29.06 11.93
CA ILE A 358 25.81 28.13 12.15
C ILE A 358 26.46 28.53 13.46
N LEU A 359 26.57 27.57 14.38
CA LEU A 359 27.20 27.75 15.66
C LEU A 359 28.71 27.55 15.53
N GLU A 360 29.48 28.29 16.34
CA GLU A 360 30.94 28.14 16.44
C GLU A 360 31.25 26.78 17.07
N ASN A 361 32.14 26.01 16.44
CA ASN A 361 32.65 24.78 17.02
C ASN A 361 33.62 25.17 18.16
N ARG A 362 33.31 24.73 19.39
CA ARG A 362 34.31 24.80 20.47
C ARG A 362 35.39 23.76 20.19
N GLU A 363 36.64 24.19 20.03
CA GLU A 363 37.78 23.31 20.08
C GLU A 363 37.79 22.64 21.44
N SER A 364 38.04 21.33 21.51
CA SER A 364 38.25 20.61 22.76
C SER A 364 39.39 21.28 23.52
N GLU A 365 39.14 21.80 24.71
CA GLU A 365 40.20 22.05 25.69
C GLU A 365 40.93 20.72 25.88
N LYS A 366 42.17 20.65 25.42
CA LYS A 366 43.07 19.55 25.75
C LYS A 366 43.24 19.62 27.26
N ASP A 367 42.81 18.57 27.95
CA ASP A 367 43.26 18.35 29.33
C ASP A 367 44.79 18.42 29.32
N GLU A 368 45.33 19.53 29.75
CA GLU A 368 46.76 19.63 30.13
C GLU A 368 46.89 18.75 31.38
N GLU A 369 47.33 17.50 31.20
CA GLU A 369 47.89 16.72 32.30
C GLU A 369 49.08 17.53 32.84
N GLU A 370 48.90 18.17 34.00
CA GLU A 370 49.98 18.66 34.81
C GLU A 370 50.82 17.44 35.24
N ASP A 371 51.95 17.25 34.54
CA ASP A 371 53.10 16.55 35.10
C ASP A 371 53.69 17.39 36.23
N ASP A 372 53.55 16.92 37.47
CA ASP A 372 54.45 17.20 38.61
C ASP A 372 54.77 15.91 39.38
#